data_c4331768f50d6b839e807d964d2514e3
#
_entry.id   c4331768f50d6b839e807d964d2514e3
#
_cell.length_a   1.000
_cell.length_b   1.000
_cell.length_c   1.000
_cell.angle_alpha   90.00
_cell.angle_beta   90.00
_cell.angle_gamma   90.00
#
_symmetry.space_group_name_H-M   'P 1'
#
loop_
_entity.id
_entity.type
_entity.pdbx_description
1 polymer ?
#
loop_
_entity_poly.entity_id
_entity_poly.type
_entity_poly.pdbx_seq_one_letter_code
_entity_poly.pdbx_strand_id
1 'polypeptide(L)'
;MLAHLRRFYTILGPGLLFAGAAIGVSHLVQSTRAGAEFGFALILFVILANIFKYPFFEFGSRYTAATGKSLIEGYKSLGRFALPLFGIFTLATMFIIAATVTIVTSGLAIQVTGLDLPIMYWNMIVVALVTGILMIGKFKWLESFLKIIVLSLAGITMVALVFALVNGMQGQANFVGPAVLSTAGVTFLIALMGWMPAPIEISIWHSVWATEERHGGHKVSKKDSSLDFNIGYIGTAIFALVFLVLGAFVLYGTGEVFADSAAGFAGQLIDMYTNALGDWAWWVIAITAQVTMFSTTLTVFDAYPRVMNKLVRVSSGSTKYEGRVGYIIWLLFLGVGSLLILATLVNNMKALVTFATVMSFLTGPLFAYLNYRVVTKGDMPENMRPAPWLRALSVLGLVFLVSFSIFYIGWVFFL
;
A
#
# COMPACT_ATOMS: atom_id res chain seq x y z
N MET A 1 -32.87 6.58 -8.02
CA MET A 1 -31.79 5.57 -7.99
C MET A 1 -30.62 5.94 -8.90
N LEU A 2 -30.82 6.16 -10.20
CA LEU A 2 -29.74 6.53 -11.15
C LEU A 2 -28.97 7.82 -10.79
N ALA A 3 -29.65 8.87 -10.30
CA ALA A 3 -28.99 10.12 -9.88
C ALA A 3 -28.10 9.93 -8.65
N HIS A 4 -28.49 9.07 -7.69
CA HIS A 4 -27.68 8.73 -6.53
C HIS A 4 -26.45 7.89 -6.91
N LEU A 5 -26.60 6.93 -7.83
CA LEU A 5 -25.49 6.15 -8.36
C LEU A 5 -24.49 7.04 -9.12
N ARG A 6 -24.99 7.94 -9.97
CA ARG A 6 -24.15 8.88 -10.73
C ARG A 6 -23.38 9.83 -9.80
N ARG A 7 -24.03 10.33 -8.73
CA ARG A 7 -23.36 11.13 -7.71
C ARG A 7 -22.33 10.31 -6.95
N PHE A 8 -22.62 9.05 -6.61
CA PHE A 8 -21.68 8.15 -5.94
C PHE A 8 -20.42 7.95 -6.79
N TYR A 9 -20.55 7.67 -8.09
CA TYR A 9 -19.41 7.56 -9.00
C TYR A 9 -18.59 8.85 -9.14
N THR A 10 -19.20 10.02 -9.02
CA THR A 10 -18.48 11.31 -9.09
C THR A 10 -17.77 11.67 -7.79
N ILE A 11 -18.15 11.09 -6.67
CA ILE A 11 -17.52 11.30 -5.36
C ILE A 11 -16.27 10.41 -5.23
N LEU A 12 -16.31 9.18 -5.79
CA LEU A 12 -15.24 8.20 -5.70
C LEU A 12 -14.06 8.59 -6.60
N GLY A 13 -13.04 9.22 -6.02
CA GLY A 13 -11.81 9.66 -6.69
C GLY A 13 -10.56 9.25 -5.90
N PRO A 14 -10.00 10.12 -5.05
CA PRO A 14 -8.77 9.86 -4.30
C PRO A 14 -8.87 8.63 -3.36
N GLY A 15 -10.05 8.32 -2.82
CA GLY A 15 -10.26 7.14 -1.97
C GLY A 15 -10.12 5.82 -2.74
N LEU A 16 -10.58 5.79 -4.01
CA LEU A 16 -10.32 4.62 -4.87
C LEU A 16 -8.86 4.52 -5.31
N LEU A 17 -8.17 5.65 -5.52
CA LEU A 17 -6.72 5.64 -5.75
C LEU A 17 -5.97 5.11 -4.52
N PHE A 18 -6.39 5.52 -3.33
CA PHE A 18 -5.89 4.97 -2.08
C PHE A 18 -6.08 3.44 -2.03
N ALA A 19 -7.30 2.95 -2.31
CA ALA A 19 -7.59 1.52 -2.32
C ALA A 19 -6.73 0.78 -3.37
N GLY A 20 -6.58 1.33 -4.57
CA GLY A 20 -5.73 0.77 -5.63
C GLY A 20 -4.25 0.73 -5.27
N ALA A 21 -3.75 1.73 -4.52
CA ALA A 21 -2.39 1.71 -4.00
C ALA A 21 -2.21 0.72 -2.84
N ALA A 22 -3.24 0.56 -2.01
CA ALA A 22 -3.22 -0.30 -0.84
C ALA A 22 -3.42 -1.79 -1.19
N ILE A 23 -4.37 -2.11 -2.10
CA ILE A 23 -4.65 -3.49 -2.53
C ILE A 23 -3.60 -3.92 -3.56
N GLY A 24 -2.45 -4.30 -3.08
CA GLY A 24 -1.30 -4.77 -3.85
C GLY A 24 -0.52 -5.78 -3.02
N VAL A 25 0.78 -5.57 -2.84
CA VAL A 25 1.66 -6.46 -2.06
C VAL A 25 1.16 -6.66 -0.63
N SER A 26 0.58 -5.63 -0.01
CA SER A 26 0.04 -5.72 1.36
C SER A 26 -1.05 -6.80 1.50
N HIS A 27 -1.91 -6.94 0.51
CA HIS A 27 -3.03 -7.87 0.51
C HIS A 27 -2.68 -9.19 -0.17
N LEU A 28 -2.29 -9.14 -1.43
CA LEU A 28 -1.95 -10.33 -2.21
C LEU A 28 -0.78 -11.12 -1.62
N VAL A 29 0.22 -10.44 -1.03
CA VAL A 29 1.41 -11.12 -0.49
C VAL A 29 1.30 -11.23 1.03
N GLN A 30 1.28 -10.11 1.75
CA GLN A 30 1.42 -10.14 3.22
C GLN A 30 0.20 -10.70 3.95
N SER A 31 -1.03 -10.30 3.58
CA SER A 31 -2.23 -10.86 4.22
C SER A 31 -2.41 -12.35 3.90
N THR A 32 -2.20 -12.75 2.65
CA THR A 32 -2.27 -14.15 2.24
C THR A 32 -1.25 -15.01 2.98
N ARG A 33 0.01 -14.54 3.06
CA ARG A 33 1.05 -15.21 3.85
C ARG A 33 0.72 -15.30 5.33
N ALA A 34 0.15 -14.22 5.90
CA ALA A 34 -0.27 -14.23 7.31
C ALA A 34 -1.25 -15.38 7.58
N GLY A 35 -2.23 -15.57 6.71
CA GLY A 35 -3.17 -16.68 6.79
C GLY A 35 -2.51 -18.04 6.57
N ALA A 36 -1.73 -18.17 5.52
CA ALA A 36 -1.09 -19.44 5.15
C ALA A 36 -0.04 -19.92 6.17
N GLU A 37 0.75 -19.01 6.73
CA GLU A 37 1.84 -19.36 7.66
C GLU A 37 1.37 -19.40 9.12
N PHE A 38 0.44 -18.52 9.55
CA PHE A 38 0.04 -18.35 10.96
C PHE A 38 -1.46 -18.65 11.23
N GLY A 39 -2.22 -19.08 10.21
CA GLY A 39 -3.66 -19.28 10.33
C GLY A 39 -4.36 -17.99 10.76
N PHE A 40 -5.13 -18.06 11.83
CA PHE A 40 -5.88 -16.92 12.35
C PHE A 40 -5.16 -16.10 13.43
N ALA A 41 -3.95 -16.51 13.83
CA ALA A 41 -3.25 -15.89 14.96
C ALA A 41 -2.95 -14.41 14.80
N LEU A 42 -2.85 -13.92 13.56
CA LEU A 42 -2.53 -12.53 13.26
C LEU A 42 -3.74 -11.62 12.98
N ILE A 43 -4.98 -12.15 12.99
CA ILE A 43 -6.20 -11.35 12.72
C ILE A 43 -6.30 -10.13 13.65
N LEU A 44 -6.08 -10.33 14.96
CA LEU A 44 -6.15 -9.25 15.93
C LEU A 44 -5.18 -8.11 15.59
N PHE A 45 -3.95 -8.44 15.19
CA PHE A 45 -2.94 -7.46 14.85
C PHE A 45 -3.27 -6.69 13.55
N VAL A 46 -3.88 -7.37 12.56
CA VAL A 46 -4.41 -6.72 11.35
C VAL A 46 -5.50 -5.71 11.73
N ILE A 47 -6.44 -6.09 12.58
CA ILE A 47 -7.52 -5.21 13.06
C ILE A 47 -6.94 -4.01 13.82
N LEU A 48 -6.04 -4.25 14.78
CA LEU A 48 -5.42 -3.19 15.58
C LEU A 48 -4.59 -2.23 14.71
N ALA A 49 -3.81 -2.74 13.75
CA ALA A 49 -3.05 -1.91 12.82
C ALA A 49 -3.97 -1.00 12.02
N ASN A 50 -5.10 -1.52 11.51
CA ASN A 50 -6.09 -0.73 10.78
C ASN A 50 -6.76 0.34 11.67
N ILE A 51 -7.17 -0.01 12.89
CA ILE A 51 -7.81 0.93 13.83
C ILE A 51 -6.85 2.05 14.23
N PHE A 52 -5.63 1.70 14.65
CA PHE A 52 -4.68 2.69 15.18
C PHE A 52 -4.01 3.54 14.09
N LYS A 53 -3.95 3.07 12.84
CA LYS A 53 -3.43 3.86 11.73
C LYS A 53 -4.51 4.73 11.06
N TYR A 54 -5.80 4.43 11.24
CA TYR A 54 -6.92 5.17 10.63
C TYR A 54 -6.81 6.69 10.75
N PRO A 55 -6.53 7.29 11.93
CA PRO A 55 -6.46 8.75 12.04
C PRO A 55 -5.42 9.36 11.12
N PHE A 56 -4.25 8.73 11.00
CA PHE A 56 -3.12 9.27 10.25
C PHE A 56 -3.36 9.27 8.74
N PHE A 57 -4.14 8.33 8.24
CA PHE A 57 -4.61 8.32 6.85
C PHE A 57 -5.71 9.35 6.62
N GLU A 58 -6.68 9.46 7.52
CA GLU A 58 -7.79 10.42 7.46
C GLU A 58 -7.29 11.87 7.49
N PHE A 59 -6.19 12.14 8.18
CA PHE A 59 -5.60 13.47 8.28
C PHE A 59 -5.13 14.03 6.95
N GLY A 60 -4.68 13.19 6.01
CA GLY A 60 -4.36 13.61 4.64
C GLY A 60 -5.56 14.20 3.92
N SER A 61 -6.66 13.44 3.88
CA SER A 61 -7.94 13.86 3.30
C SER A 61 -8.51 15.10 3.99
N ARG A 62 -8.56 15.09 5.32
CA ARG A 62 -9.06 16.18 6.16
C ARG A 62 -8.31 17.49 5.93
N TYR A 63 -6.97 17.45 5.97
CA TYR A 63 -6.14 18.62 5.81
C TYR A 63 -6.34 19.26 4.44
N THR A 64 -6.31 18.45 3.37
CA THR A 64 -6.55 18.93 2.01
C THR A 64 -7.95 19.49 1.83
N ALA A 65 -8.98 18.83 2.39
CA ALA A 65 -10.34 19.32 2.32
C ALA A 65 -10.51 20.68 3.04
N ALA A 66 -9.81 20.87 4.15
CA ALA A 66 -9.90 22.09 4.96
C ALA A 66 -9.13 23.28 4.39
N THR A 67 -7.91 23.01 3.88
CA THR A 67 -6.95 24.09 3.54
C THR A 67 -6.73 24.25 2.03
N GLY A 68 -7.07 23.25 1.24
CA GLY A 68 -6.70 23.19 -0.19
C GLY A 68 -5.22 22.89 -0.43
N LYS A 69 -4.44 22.64 0.64
CA LYS A 69 -3.01 22.34 0.60
C LYS A 69 -2.74 20.85 0.81
N SER A 70 -1.60 20.37 0.36
CA SER A 70 -1.10 19.03 0.68
C SER A 70 -0.48 18.97 2.07
N LEU A 71 -0.34 17.76 2.66
CA LEU A 71 0.37 17.58 3.93
C LEU A 71 1.81 18.08 3.88
N ILE A 72 2.49 18.02 2.72
CA ILE A 72 3.86 18.54 2.54
C ILE A 72 3.90 20.06 2.80
N GLU A 73 2.91 20.81 2.30
CA GLU A 73 2.78 22.24 2.58
C GLU A 73 2.46 22.46 4.05
N GLY A 74 1.66 21.57 4.66
CA GLY A 74 1.37 21.59 6.10
C GLY A 74 2.62 21.35 6.95
N TYR A 75 3.52 20.45 6.55
CA TYR A 75 4.77 20.22 7.29
C TYR A 75 5.68 21.46 7.35
N LYS A 76 5.66 22.31 6.31
CA LYS A 76 6.39 23.57 6.32
C LYS A 76 5.96 24.46 7.50
N SER A 77 4.67 24.44 7.87
CA SER A 77 4.14 25.23 9.00
C SER A 77 4.58 24.70 10.37
N LEU A 78 5.08 23.47 10.46
CA LEU A 78 5.53 22.86 11.71
C LEU A 78 6.96 23.27 12.12
N GLY A 79 7.68 24.00 11.26
CA GLY A 79 9.03 24.47 11.52
C GLY A 79 10.10 23.89 10.57
N ARG A 80 11.34 24.33 10.76
CA ARG A 80 12.45 24.09 9.82
C ARG A 80 12.88 22.62 9.66
N PHE A 81 12.56 21.77 10.62
CA PHE A 81 13.03 20.36 10.62
C PHE A 81 12.03 19.38 9.99
N ALA A 82 10.75 19.73 9.91
CA ALA A 82 9.70 18.79 9.48
C ALA A 82 9.88 18.35 8.01
N LEU A 83 10.16 19.30 7.10
CA LEU A 83 10.37 18.99 5.68
C LEU A 83 11.65 18.19 5.41
N PRO A 84 12.84 18.59 5.96
CA PRO A 84 14.05 17.78 5.78
C PRO A 84 13.91 16.37 6.34
N LEU A 85 13.33 16.24 7.52
CA LEU A 85 13.11 14.93 8.14
C LEU A 85 12.18 14.06 7.29
N PHE A 86 11.05 14.59 6.83
CA PHE A 86 10.17 13.93 5.89
C PHE A 86 10.92 13.50 4.61
N GLY A 87 11.71 14.39 4.02
CA GLY A 87 12.45 14.13 2.79
C GLY A 87 13.48 13.01 2.93
N ILE A 88 14.24 13.01 4.03
CA ILE A 88 15.26 11.97 4.30
C ILE A 88 14.60 10.60 4.40
N PHE A 89 13.51 10.48 5.18
CA PHE A 89 12.84 9.19 5.35
C PHE A 89 12.14 8.73 4.06
N THR A 90 11.54 9.65 3.29
CA THR A 90 10.96 9.33 1.99
C THR A 90 12.04 8.86 1.00
N LEU A 91 13.20 9.52 0.95
CA LEU A 91 14.34 9.07 0.12
C LEU A 91 14.85 7.70 0.53
N ALA A 92 14.88 7.40 1.83
CA ALA A 92 15.34 6.11 2.35
C ALA A 92 14.38 4.95 2.00
N THR A 93 13.07 5.23 1.88
CA THR A 93 12.06 4.19 1.66
C THR A 93 11.62 4.04 0.21
N MET A 94 11.64 5.10 -0.61
CA MET A 94 11.01 5.11 -1.92
C MET A 94 11.58 4.07 -2.89
N PHE A 95 12.89 3.86 -2.91
CA PHE A 95 13.54 2.92 -3.83
C PHE A 95 13.22 1.47 -3.49
N ILE A 96 13.26 1.13 -2.19
CA ILE A 96 12.99 -0.22 -1.73
C ILE A 96 11.51 -0.59 -1.92
N ILE A 97 10.59 0.37 -1.71
CA ILE A 97 9.16 0.17 -1.94
C ILE A 97 8.89 0.01 -3.44
N ALA A 98 9.49 0.85 -4.31
CA ALA A 98 9.37 0.74 -5.76
C ALA A 98 9.94 -0.60 -6.28
N ALA A 99 11.11 -1.03 -5.76
CA ALA A 99 11.70 -2.32 -6.08
C ALA A 99 10.78 -3.49 -5.67
N THR A 100 10.17 -3.39 -4.48
CA THR A 100 9.28 -4.43 -3.94
C THR A 100 8.02 -4.62 -4.79
N VAL A 101 7.35 -3.55 -5.18
CA VAL A 101 6.15 -3.67 -6.04
C VAL A 101 6.53 -4.13 -7.45
N THR A 102 7.70 -3.74 -7.95
CA THR A 102 8.21 -4.16 -9.26
C THR A 102 8.48 -5.65 -9.31
N ILE A 103 9.19 -6.23 -8.35
CA ILE A 103 9.54 -7.66 -8.38
C ILE A 103 8.31 -8.57 -8.27
N VAL A 104 7.30 -8.18 -7.49
CA VAL A 104 6.04 -8.92 -7.39
C VAL A 104 5.27 -8.86 -8.70
N THR A 105 5.20 -7.67 -9.34
CA THR A 105 4.59 -7.50 -10.66
C THR A 105 5.31 -8.33 -11.72
N SER A 106 6.64 -8.38 -11.67
CA SER A 106 7.45 -9.17 -12.59
C SER A 106 7.24 -10.69 -12.41
N GLY A 107 7.09 -11.15 -11.16
CA GLY A 107 6.79 -12.55 -10.87
C GLY A 107 5.45 -13.01 -11.46
N LEU A 108 4.41 -12.17 -11.35
CA LEU A 108 3.12 -12.43 -11.99
C LEU A 108 3.20 -12.35 -13.51
N ALA A 109 3.99 -11.43 -14.08
CA ALA A 109 4.19 -11.33 -15.52
C ALA A 109 4.82 -12.59 -16.12
N ILE A 110 5.74 -13.23 -15.40
CA ILE A 110 6.30 -14.56 -15.79
C ILE A 110 5.18 -15.59 -15.87
N GLN A 111 4.32 -15.67 -14.87
CA GLN A 111 3.21 -16.64 -14.84
C GLN A 111 2.22 -16.41 -15.99
N VAL A 112 1.82 -15.15 -16.22
CA VAL A 112 0.85 -14.82 -17.28
C VAL A 112 1.39 -15.05 -18.68
N THR A 113 2.68 -14.78 -18.91
CA THR A 113 3.27 -14.87 -20.25
C THR A 113 3.86 -16.25 -20.56
N GLY A 114 4.25 -17.00 -19.53
CA GLY A 114 4.97 -18.27 -19.67
C GLY A 114 6.38 -18.11 -20.26
N LEU A 115 6.90 -16.88 -20.38
CA LEU A 115 8.23 -16.65 -20.96
C LEU A 115 9.30 -16.80 -19.88
N ASP A 116 10.19 -17.76 -20.08
CA ASP A 116 11.30 -18.07 -19.18
C ASP A 116 12.49 -17.12 -19.40
N LEU A 117 12.29 -15.86 -19.03
CA LEU A 117 13.34 -14.85 -18.99
C LEU A 117 13.84 -14.66 -17.56
N PRO A 118 15.14 -14.39 -17.34
CA PRO A 118 15.63 -14.00 -16.03
C PRO A 118 14.82 -12.86 -15.43
N ILE A 119 14.49 -12.94 -14.13
CA ILE A 119 13.61 -11.98 -13.43
C ILE A 119 14.10 -10.53 -13.58
N MET A 120 15.40 -10.29 -13.73
CA MET A 120 15.93 -8.94 -13.92
C MET A 120 15.48 -8.31 -15.24
N TYR A 121 15.36 -9.08 -16.33
CA TYR A 121 14.80 -8.56 -17.57
C TYR A 121 13.33 -8.19 -17.41
N TRP A 122 12.55 -8.98 -16.69
CA TRP A 122 11.16 -8.65 -16.36
C TRP A 122 11.07 -7.38 -15.53
N ASN A 123 11.93 -7.20 -14.54
CA ASN A 123 12.00 -5.97 -13.75
C ASN A 123 12.30 -4.75 -14.63
N MET A 124 13.25 -4.85 -15.56
CA MET A 124 13.56 -3.79 -16.51
C MET A 124 12.36 -3.50 -17.45
N ILE A 125 11.68 -4.53 -17.94
CA ILE A 125 10.48 -4.37 -18.79
C ILE A 125 9.37 -3.65 -18.01
N VAL A 126 9.07 -4.08 -16.78
CA VAL A 126 8.03 -3.47 -15.95
C VAL A 126 8.36 -1.99 -15.66
N VAL A 127 9.60 -1.69 -15.23
CA VAL A 127 10.03 -0.32 -14.97
C VAL A 127 9.97 0.55 -16.24
N ALA A 128 10.41 0.02 -17.38
CA ALA A 128 10.38 0.74 -18.66
C ALA A 128 8.93 1.03 -19.10
N LEU A 129 8.03 0.05 -19.00
CA LEU A 129 6.61 0.22 -19.35
C LEU A 129 5.94 1.24 -18.43
N VAL A 130 6.12 1.12 -17.12
CA VAL A 130 5.54 2.04 -16.13
C VAL A 130 6.05 3.47 -16.35
N THR A 131 7.37 3.63 -16.49
CA THR A 131 8.01 4.93 -16.73
C THR A 131 7.53 5.53 -18.06
N GLY A 132 7.47 4.73 -19.13
CA GLY A 132 7.00 5.15 -20.44
C GLY A 132 5.54 5.64 -20.41
N ILE A 133 4.64 4.89 -19.77
CA ILE A 133 3.22 5.28 -19.60
C ILE A 133 3.10 6.61 -18.85
N LEU A 134 3.83 6.76 -17.74
CA LEU A 134 3.79 7.97 -16.91
C LEU A 134 4.41 9.18 -17.63
N MET A 135 5.44 8.96 -18.46
CA MET A 135 6.02 10.01 -19.30
C MET A 135 5.08 10.49 -20.41
N ILE A 136 4.23 9.63 -20.96
CA ILE A 136 3.21 10.03 -21.94
C ILE A 136 2.13 10.92 -21.29
N GLY A 137 1.84 10.70 -19.99
CA GLY A 137 0.93 11.57 -19.22
C GLY A 137 -0.57 11.36 -19.49
N LYS A 138 -0.96 10.28 -20.18
CA LYS A 138 -2.37 9.92 -20.46
C LYS A 138 -2.93 8.93 -19.42
N PHE A 139 -2.55 9.10 -18.16
CA PHE A 139 -2.85 8.16 -17.08
C PHE A 139 -4.36 8.06 -16.73
N LYS A 140 -5.15 9.13 -16.89
CA LYS A 140 -6.56 9.16 -16.48
C LYS A 140 -7.44 8.07 -17.10
N TRP A 141 -7.22 7.73 -18.37
CA TRP A 141 -7.98 6.66 -19.01
C TRP A 141 -7.59 5.28 -18.47
N LEU A 142 -6.29 5.06 -18.29
CA LEU A 142 -5.75 3.84 -17.71
C LEU A 142 -6.23 3.66 -16.26
N GLU A 143 -6.25 4.73 -15.46
CA GLU A 143 -6.76 4.74 -14.09
C GLU A 143 -8.18 4.20 -13.96
N SER A 144 -9.08 4.62 -14.84
CA SER A 144 -10.47 4.12 -14.83
C SER A 144 -10.56 2.62 -15.13
N PHE A 145 -9.75 2.13 -16.06
CA PHE A 145 -9.66 0.71 -16.41
C PHE A 145 -9.07 -0.11 -15.25
N LEU A 146 -8.00 0.38 -14.62
CA LEU A 146 -7.35 -0.28 -13.50
C LEU A 146 -8.29 -0.40 -12.28
N LYS A 147 -9.12 0.62 -12.01
CA LYS A 147 -10.13 0.58 -10.95
C LYS A 147 -11.14 -0.57 -11.14
N ILE A 148 -11.59 -0.81 -12.37
CA ILE A 148 -12.50 -1.91 -12.67
C ILE A 148 -11.84 -3.26 -12.36
N ILE A 149 -10.57 -3.44 -12.71
CA ILE A 149 -9.85 -4.69 -12.50
C ILE A 149 -9.57 -4.95 -11.02
N VAL A 150 -9.17 -3.91 -10.27
CA VAL A 150 -9.01 -4.04 -8.80
C VAL A 150 -10.33 -4.46 -8.14
N LEU A 151 -11.46 -3.89 -8.57
CA LEU A 151 -12.78 -4.29 -8.09
C LEU A 151 -13.14 -5.72 -8.52
N SER A 152 -12.72 -6.14 -9.72
CA SER A 152 -12.92 -7.51 -10.19
C SER A 152 -12.12 -8.51 -9.35
N LEU A 153 -10.84 -8.22 -9.06
CA LEU A 153 -10.04 -9.05 -8.16
C LEU A 153 -10.69 -9.14 -6.77
N ALA A 154 -11.16 -8.02 -6.24
CA ALA A 154 -11.87 -8.00 -4.97
C ALA A 154 -13.12 -8.90 -5.01
N GLY A 155 -13.93 -8.81 -6.06
CA GLY A 155 -15.12 -9.65 -6.25
C GLY A 155 -14.77 -11.15 -6.33
N ILE A 156 -13.77 -11.50 -7.13
CA ILE A 156 -13.32 -12.90 -7.27
C ILE A 156 -12.76 -13.43 -5.95
N THR A 157 -12.02 -12.61 -5.19
CA THR A 157 -11.49 -13.01 -3.88
C THR A 157 -12.63 -13.28 -2.88
N MET A 158 -13.70 -12.48 -2.91
CA MET A 158 -14.89 -12.77 -2.10
C MET A 158 -15.56 -14.08 -2.50
N VAL A 159 -15.67 -14.37 -3.79
CA VAL A 159 -16.21 -15.66 -4.28
C VAL A 159 -15.31 -16.81 -3.83
N ALA A 160 -13.99 -16.69 -4.01
CA ALA A 160 -13.03 -17.70 -3.56
C ALA A 160 -13.13 -17.95 -2.05
N LEU A 161 -13.28 -16.90 -1.24
CA LEU A 161 -13.48 -17.04 0.19
C LEU A 161 -14.76 -17.83 0.52
N VAL A 162 -15.89 -17.54 -0.15
CA VAL A 162 -17.14 -18.29 0.07
C VAL A 162 -16.94 -19.77 -0.25
N PHE A 163 -16.29 -20.09 -1.38
CA PHE A 163 -16.00 -21.48 -1.73
C PHE A 163 -15.06 -22.14 -0.71
N ALA A 164 -14.00 -21.44 -0.27
CA ALA A 164 -13.09 -21.95 0.74
C ALA A 164 -13.81 -22.23 2.07
N LEU A 165 -14.73 -21.34 2.50
CA LEU A 165 -15.54 -21.53 3.70
C LEU A 165 -16.48 -22.74 3.61
N VAL A 166 -17.08 -22.97 2.43
CA VAL A 166 -17.97 -24.13 2.19
C VAL A 166 -17.19 -25.44 2.15
N ASN A 167 -16.01 -25.44 1.53
CA ASN A 167 -15.15 -26.63 1.42
C ASN A 167 -14.40 -26.94 2.73
N GLY A 168 -14.34 -25.99 3.66
CA GLY A 168 -13.60 -26.14 4.91
C GLY A 168 -12.09 -25.95 4.76
N MET A 169 -11.35 -26.03 5.85
CA MET A 169 -9.89 -25.93 5.85
C MET A 169 -9.26 -27.16 5.18
N GLN A 170 -8.30 -26.90 4.25
CA GLN A 170 -7.67 -27.96 3.47
C GLN A 170 -6.46 -28.60 4.19
N GLY A 171 -5.92 -27.93 5.19
CA GLY A 171 -4.77 -28.43 5.95
C GLY A 171 -5.10 -29.45 7.01
N GLN A 172 -4.06 -30.02 7.61
CA GLN A 172 -4.20 -31.03 8.69
C GLN A 172 -4.82 -30.40 9.94
N ALA A 173 -5.82 -31.07 10.53
CA ALA A 173 -6.59 -30.56 11.67
C ALA A 173 -5.72 -30.27 12.93
N ASN A 174 -4.61 -31.00 13.10
CA ASN A 174 -3.72 -30.86 14.26
C ASN A 174 -2.45 -30.07 13.95
N PHE A 175 -2.40 -29.36 12.82
CA PHE A 175 -1.22 -28.56 12.47
C PHE A 175 -1.08 -27.37 13.43
N VAL A 176 0.11 -27.25 14.00
CA VAL A 176 0.50 -26.09 14.82
C VAL A 176 1.51 -25.29 14.02
N GLY A 177 1.10 -24.10 13.58
CA GLY A 177 1.97 -23.19 12.83
C GLY A 177 3.11 -22.62 13.68
N PRO A 178 4.01 -21.83 13.06
CA PRO A 178 5.12 -21.22 13.77
C PRO A 178 4.63 -20.30 14.89
N ALA A 179 5.39 -20.26 15.99
CA ALA A 179 5.04 -19.37 17.10
C ALA A 179 5.17 -17.90 16.67
N VAL A 180 4.15 -17.09 16.95
CA VAL A 180 4.15 -15.64 16.64
C VAL A 180 5.30 -14.92 17.34
N LEU A 181 5.68 -15.37 18.54
CA LEU A 181 6.79 -14.83 19.34
C LEU A 181 8.17 -15.47 19.02
N SER A 182 8.31 -16.16 17.88
CA SER A 182 9.62 -16.52 17.35
C SER A 182 10.26 -15.32 16.63
N THR A 183 11.59 -15.35 16.43
CA THR A 183 12.29 -14.27 15.70
C THR A 183 11.70 -14.02 14.31
N ALA A 184 11.40 -15.08 13.57
CA ALA A 184 10.74 -14.98 12.26
C ALA A 184 9.30 -14.48 12.39
N GLY A 185 8.54 -14.95 13.39
CA GLY A 185 7.17 -14.56 13.65
C GLY A 185 7.05 -13.06 14.03
N VAL A 186 7.89 -12.58 14.94
CA VAL A 186 7.92 -11.15 15.31
C VAL A 186 8.30 -10.28 14.12
N THR A 187 9.32 -10.66 13.34
CA THR A 187 9.70 -9.91 12.13
C THR A 187 8.56 -9.89 11.12
N PHE A 188 7.87 -11.01 10.91
CA PHE A 188 6.72 -11.07 10.02
C PHE A 188 5.54 -10.24 10.54
N LEU A 189 5.26 -10.29 11.85
CA LEU A 189 4.21 -9.48 12.48
C LEU A 189 4.44 -7.97 12.25
N ILE A 190 5.66 -7.49 12.48
CA ILE A 190 6.03 -6.08 12.23
C ILE A 190 5.91 -5.74 10.75
N ALA A 191 6.39 -6.62 9.88
CA ALA A 191 6.24 -6.47 8.43
C ALA A 191 4.77 -6.38 8.00
N LEU A 192 3.92 -7.28 8.49
CA LEU A 192 2.48 -7.26 8.22
C LEU A 192 1.85 -5.95 8.67
N MET A 193 2.08 -5.53 9.91
CA MET A 193 1.53 -4.27 10.43
C MET A 193 2.06 -3.05 9.67
N GLY A 194 3.27 -3.11 9.11
CA GLY A 194 3.87 -2.03 8.33
C GLY A 194 3.00 -1.59 7.16
N TRP A 195 2.46 -2.56 6.43
CA TRP A 195 1.63 -2.30 5.25
C TRP A 195 0.13 -2.63 5.46
N MET A 196 -0.35 -2.74 6.69
CA MET A 196 -1.79 -2.90 6.98
C MET A 196 -2.44 -1.58 7.39
N PRO A 197 -3.41 -1.06 6.59
CA PRO A 197 -3.79 -1.54 5.26
C PRO A 197 -2.78 -1.12 4.19
N ALA A 198 -1.86 -0.20 4.52
CA ALA A 198 -0.84 0.37 3.66
C ALA A 198 0.26 1.07 4.48
N PRO A 199 1.42 1.46 3.91
CA PRO A 199 2.36 2.38 4.55
C PRO A 199 1.70 3.74 4.79
N ILE A 200 2.00 4.38 5.95
CA ILE A 200 1.39 5.69 6.33
C ILE A 200 1.73 6.78 5.31
N GLU A 201 2.83 6.65 4.57
CA GLU A 201 3.21 7.55 3.48
C GLU A 201 2.11 7.76 2.44
N ILE A 202 1.22 6.78 2.22
CA ILE A 202 0.11 6.92 1.27
C ILE A 202 -0.85 8.05 1.66
N SER A 203 -0.93 8.40 2.94
CA SER A 203 -1.71 9.58 3.39
C SER A 203 -1.19 10.88 2.77
N ILE A 204 0.13 10.97 2.57
CA ILE A 204 0.77 12.13 1.95
C ILE A 204 0.51 12.13 0.44
N TRP A 205 0.65 10.95 -0.21
CA TRP A 205 0.30 10.79 -1.63
C TRP A 205 -1.14 11.19 -1.91
N HIS A 206 -2.06 10.66 -1.10
CA HIS A 206 -3.49 11.01 -1.18
C HIS A 206 -3.71 12.52 -1.08
N SER A 207 -3.02 13.22 -0.16
CA SER A 207 -3.12 14.67 -0.02
C SER A 207 -2.59 15.42 -1.24
N VAL A 208 -1.53 14.92 -1.90
CA VAL A 208 -0.98 15.50 -3.13
C VAL A 208 -1.96 15.31 -4.30
N TRP A 209 -2.46 14.09 -4.52
CA TRP A 209 -3.46 13.83 -5.56
C TRP A 209 -4.73 14.66 -5.37
N ALA A 210 -5.25 14.73 -4.14
CA ALA A 210 -6.44 15.52 -3.85
C ALA A 210 -6.24 17.03 -4.11
N THR A 211 -5.02 17.57 -3.94
CA THR A 211 -4.73 18.96 -4.33
C THR A 211 -4.71 19.15 -5.84
N GLU A 212 -4.21 18.17 -6.61
CA GLU A 212 -4.17 18.23 -8.07
C GLU A 212 -5.57 18.15 -8.69
N GLU A 213 -6.45 17.29 -8.17
CA GLU A 213 -7.85 17.22 -8.60
C GLU A 213 -8.60 18.53 -8.37
N ARG A 214 -8.36 19.18 -7.22
CA ARG A 214 -8.95 20.51 -6.94
C ARG A 214 -8.50 21.58 -7.94
N HIS A 215 -7.25 21.58 -8.35
CA HIS A 215 -6.77 22.48 -9.40
C HIS A 215 -7.44 22.21 -10.76
N GLY A 216 -7.91 20.99 -10.99
CA GLY A 216 -8.74 20.59 -12.14
C GLY A 216 -10.20 21.09 -12.09
N GLY A 217 -10.59 21.89 -11.08
CA GLY A 217 -11.93 22.51 -10.97
C GLY A 217 -12.95 21.71 -10.14
N HIS A 218 -12.62 20.56 -9.58
CA HIS A 218 -13.53 19.77 -8.74
C HIS A 218 -13.49 20.24 -7.28
N LYS A 219 -14.51 20.99 -6.86
CA LYS A 219 -14.71 21.36 -5.46
C LYS A 219 -15.42 20.19 -4.76
N VAL A 220 -14.65 19.36 -4.05
CA VAL A 220 -15.22 18.28 -3.22
C VAL A 220 -15.57 18.84 -1.84
N SER A 221 -16.80 18.59 -1.36
CA SER A 221 -17.19 18.99 -0.02
C SER A 221 -16.43 18.15 1.04
N LYS A 222 -16.29 18.67 2.27
CA LYS A 222 -15.69 17.92 3.39
C LYS A 222 -16.36 16.56 3.59
N LYS A 223 -17.70 16.53 3.49
CA LYS A 223 -18.49 15.32 3.69
C LYS A 223 -18.22 14.28 2.60
N ASP A 224 -18.13 14.72 1.35
CA ASP A 224 -17.86 13.83 0.21
C ASP A 224 -16.42 13.30 0.25
N SER A 225 -15.45 14.15 0.58
CA SER A 225 -14.03 13.76 0.78
C SER A 225 -13.86 12.73 1.91
N SER A 226 -14.54 12.93 3.04
CA SER A 226 -14.52 11.97 4.15
C SER A 226 -15.21 10.65 3.78
N LEU A 227 -16.31 10.70 3.02
CA LEU A 227 -17.01 9.51 2.57
C LEU A 227 -16.16 8.69 1.61
N ASP A 228 -15.57 9.33 0.60
CA ASP A 228 -14.65 8.73 -0.37
C ASP A 228 -13.47 8.03 0.32
N PHE A 229 -12.81 8.74 1.23
CA PHE A 229 -11.72 8.19 2.02
C PHE A 229 -12.16 6.97 2.85
N ASN A 230 -13.29 7.08 3.59
CA ASN A 230 -13.76 6.00 4.46
C ASN A 230 -14.13 4.75 3.66
N ILE A 231 -14.75 4.89 2.49
CA ILE A 231 -15.06 3.76 1.61
C ILE A 231 -13.77 3.05 1.19
N GLY A 232 -12.77 3.79 0.72
CA GLY A 232 -11.48 3.23 0.34
C GLY A 232 -10.78 2.56 1.52
N TYR A 233 -10.68 3.23 2.67
CA TYR A 233 -9.97 2.73 3.84
C TYR A 233 -10.63 1.49 4.46
N ILE A 234 -11.93 1.55 4.73
CA ILE A 234 -12.66 0.42 5.33
C ILE A 234 -12.69 -0.76 4.36
N GLY A 235 -12.88 -0.49 3.07
CA GLY A 235 -12.80 -1.52 2.04
C GLY A 235 -11.46 -2.25 2.07
N THR A 236 -10.34 -1.54 2.09
CA THR A 236 -9.02 -2.16 2.17
C THR A 236 -8.81 -2.93 3.48
N ALA A 237 -9.27 -2.41 4.62
CA ALA A 237 -9.19 -3.13 5.90
C ALA A 237 -9.97 -4.45 5.89
N ILE A 238 -11.16 -4.48 5.30
CA ILE A 238 -11.96 -5.70 5.12
C ILE A 238 -11.22 -6.68 4.20
N PHE A 239 -10.70 -6.20 3.05
CA PHE A 239 -9.98 -7.07 2.12
C PHE A 239 -8.69 -7.65 2.71
N ALA A 240 -8.00 -6.94 3.60
CA ALA A 240 -6.87 -7.50 4.34
C ALA A 240 -7.26 -8.76 5.13
N LEU A 241 -8.42 -8.72 5.79
CA LEU A 241 -8.95 -9.89 6.51
C LEU A 241 -9.42 -11.00 5.55
N VAL A 242 -10.06 -10.63 4.42
CA VAL A 242 -10.50 -11.60 3.40
C VAL A 242 -9.31 -12.39 2.84
N PHE A 243 -8.23 -11.72 2.46
CA PHE A 243 -7.01 -12.39 1.96
C PHE A 243 -6.35 -13.26 3.03
N LEU A 244 -6.32 -12.80 4.29
CA LEU A 244 -5.79 -13.59 5.40
C LEU A 244 -6.62 -14.85 5.62
N VAL A 245 -7.94 -14.73 5.70
CA VAL A 245 -8.83 -15.87 5.91
C VAL A 245 -8.76 -16.85 4.76
N LEU A 246 -8.73 -16.36 3.51
CA LEU A 246 -8.55 -17.21 2.32
C LEU A 246 -7.23 -18.00 2.39
N GLY A 247 -6.11 -17.33 2.69
CA GLY A 247 -4.81 -17.99 2.89
C GLY A 247 -4.84 -19.05 3.99
N ALA A 248 -5.54 -18.77 5.11
CA ALA A 248 -5.69 -19.70 6.21
C ALA A 248 -6.52 -20.94 5.84
N PHE A 249 -7.62 -20.77 5.10
CA PHE A 249 -8.47 -21.91 4.70
C PHE A 249 -7.81 -22.81 3.66
N VAL A 250 -7.07 -22.22 2.72
CA VAL A 250 -6.56 -22.98 1.56
C VAL A 250 -5.14 -23.51 1.80
N LEU A 251 -4.28 -22.79 2.53
CA LEU A 251 -2.85 -23.14 2.60
C LEU A 251 -2.36 -23.51 4.01
N TYR A 252 -3.01 -23.05 5.09
CA TYR A 252 -2.54 -23.32 6.44
C TYR A 252 -2.60 -24.82 6.76
N GLY A 253 -1.46 -25.40 7.13
CA GLY A 253 -1.36 -26.82 7.51
C GLY A 253 -1.31 -27.81 6.34
N THR A 254 -1.21 -27.34 5.08
CA THR A 254 -1.05 -28.20 3.91
C THR A 254 0.39 -28.69 3.71
N GLY A 255 1.36 -28.06 4.39
CA GLY A 255 2.79 -28.29 4.18
C GLY A 255 3.40 -27.44 3.06
N GLU A 256 2.60 -26.67 2.36
CA GLU A 256 3.12 -25.72 1.36
C GLU A 256 3.83 -24.53 2.03
N VAL A 257 5.04 -24.23 1.58
CA VAL A 257 5.83 -23.06 1.97
C VAL A 257 5.98 -22.14 0.77
N PHE A 258 5.64 -20.88 0.94
CA PHE A 258 5.80 -19.91 -0.14
C PHE A 258 7.25 -19.81 -0.61
N ALA A 259 7.43 -19.88 -1.92
CA ALA A 259 8.72 -19.74 -2.57
C ALA A 259 9.37 -18.38 -2.27
N ASP A 260 10.71 -18.37 -2.21
CA ASP A 260 11.47 -17.13 -2.07
C ASP A 260 11.54 -16.35 -3.39
N SER A 261 11.42 -17.04 -4.52
CA SER A 261 11.41 -16.44 -5.86
C SER A 261 10.06 -15.79 -6.17
N ALA A 262 10.10 -14.69 -6.93
CA ALA A 262 8.89 -13.97 -7.32
C ALA A 262 7.96 -14.81 -8.21
N ALA A 263 8.51 -15.55 -9.17
CA ALA A 263 7.72 -16.40 -10.07
C ALA A 263 7.08 -17.58 -9.31
N GLY A 264 7.84 -18.24 -8.42
CA GLY A 264 7.30 -19.35 -7.61
C GLY A 264 6.20 -18.87 -6.68
N PHE A 265 6.40 -17.75 -6.00
CA PHE A 265 5.35 -17.15 -5.16
C PHE A 265 4.09 -16.79 -5.96
N ALA A 266 4.26 -16.19 -7.16
CA ALA A 266 3.14 -15.81 -8.01
C ALA A 266 2.34 -17.04 -8.48
N GLY A 267 3.02 -18.15 -8.83
CA GLY A 267 2.37 -19.41 -9.14
C GLY A 267 1.54 -19.92 -7.95
N GLN A 268 2.15 -20.04 -6.78
CA GLN A 268 1.45 -20.49 -5.56
C GLN A 268 0.26 -19.59 -5.17
N LEU A 269 0.37 -18.28 -5.41
CA LEU A 269 -0.76 -17.37 -5.21
C LEU A 269 -1.92 -17.69 -6.16
N ILE A 270 -1.65 -17.96 -7.43
CA ILE A 270 -2.68 -18.32 -8.40
C ILE A 270 -3.27 -19.70 -8.05
N ASP A 271 -2.43 -20.66 -7.68
CA ASP A 271 -2.83 -22.03 -7.32
C ASP A 271 -3.74 -22.01 -6.07
N MET A 272 -3.50 -21.13 -5.11
CA MET A 272 -4.40 -20.94 -3.96
C MET A 272 -5.84 -20.67 -4.40
N TYR A 273 -6.02 -19.86 -5.44
CA TYR A 273 -7.37 -19.56 -5.95
C TYR A 273 -7.93 -20.73 -6.79
N THR A 274 -7.10 -21.39 -7.58
CA THR A 274 -7.57 -22.55 -8.35
C THR A 274 -7.92 -23.72 -7.45
N ASN A 275 -7.22 -23.91 -6.34
CA ASN A 275 -7.59 -24.89 -5.31
C ASN A 275 -8.96 -24.58 -4.68
N ALA A 276 -9.33 -23.30 -4.55
CA ALA A 276 -10.62 -22.90 -4.01
C ALA A 276 -11.75 -22.94 -5.06
N LEU A 277 -11.48 -22.51 -6.30
CA LEU A 277 -12.49 -22.25 -7.34
C LEU A 277 -12.51 -23.28 -8.48
N GLY A 278 -11.42 -24.04 -8.64
CA GLY A 278 -11.18 -24.95 -9.77
C GLY A 278 -10.30 -24.32 -10.86
N ASP A 279 -9.76 -25.16 -11.74
CA ASP A 279 -8.73 -24.80 -12.75
C ASP A 279 -9.18 -23.71 -13.73
N TRP A 280 -10.48 -23.58 -13.98
CA TRP A 280 -11.04 -22.53 -14.84
C TRP A 280 -10.69 -21.11 -14.37
N ALA A 281 -10.46 -20.94 -13.08
CA ALA A 281 -10.16 -19.64 -12.48
C ALA A 281 -8.73 -19.16 -12.78
N TRP A 282 -7.83 -20.05 -13.21
CA TRP A 282 -6.40 -19.74 -13.35
C TRP A 282 -6.14 -18.46 -14.17
N TRP A 283 -6.65 -18.40 -15.38
CA TRP A 283 -6.44 -17.23 -16.25
C TRP A 283 -7.07 -15.95 -15.71
N VAL A 284 -8.24 -16.08 -15.11
CA VAL A 284 -8.94 -14.93 -14.55
C VAL A 284 -8.15 -14.33 -13.38
N ILE A 285 -7.65 -15.20 -12.48
CA ILE A 285 -6.84 -14.79 -11.34
C ILE A 285 -5.48 -14.26 -11.80
N ALA A 286 -4.79 -14.97 -12.67
CA ALA A 286 -3.47 -14.58 -13.17
C ALA A 286 -3.51 -13.17 -13.80
N ILE A 287 -4.49 -12.90 -14.67
CA ILE A 287 -4.65 -11.59 -15.32
C ILE A 287 -5.06 -10.52 -14.31
N THR A 288 -6.03 -10.78 -13.43
CA THR A 288 -6.50 -9.77 -12.47
C THR A 288 -5.44 -9.44 -11.42
N ALA A 289 -4.69 -10.43 -10.93
CA ALA A 289 -3.57 -10.22 -10.03
C ALA A 289 -2.43 -9.43 -10.72
N GLN A 290 -2.07 -9.79 -11.96
CA GLN A 290 -1.07 -9.08 -12.74
C GLN A 290 -1.44 -7.62 -12.96
N VAL A 291 -2.68 -7.34 -13.38
CA VAL A 291 -3.12 -5.97 -13.64
C VAL A 291 -3.23 -5.17 -12.34
N THR A 292 -3.67 -5.79 -11.25
CA THR A 292 -3.71 -5.16 -9.92
C THR A 292 -2.31 -4.78 -9.46
N MET A 293 -1.33 -5.67 -9.57
CA MET A 293 0.05 -5.38 -9.19
C MET A 293 0.70 -4.36 -10.12
N PHE A 294 0.41 -4.40 -11.40
CA PHE A 294 0.85 -3.39 -12.36
C PHE A 294 0.26 -2.01 -12.03
N SER A 295 -1.02 -1.94 -11.63
CA SER A 295 -1.66 -0.72 -11.13
C SER A 295 -0.96 -0.18 -9.89
N THR A 296 -0.65 -1.05 -8.93
CA THR A 296 0.08 -0.66 -7.71
C THR A 296 1.46 -0.10 -8.06
N THR A 297 2.18 -0.74 -8.98
CA THR A 297 3.50 -0.28 -9.44
C THR A 297 3.40 1.09 -10.12
N LEU A 298 2.42 1.28 -11.03
CA LEU A 298 2.14 2.58 -11.65
C LEU A 298 1.86 3.66 -10.59
N THR A 299 1.06 3.34 -9.59
CA THR A 299 0.69 4.27 -8.53
C THR A 299 1.89 4.68 -7.67
N VAL A 300 2.76 3.74 -7.30
CA VAL A 300 4.00 4.01 -6.56
C VAL A 300 4.96 4.87 -7.37
N PHE A 301 5.13 4.54 -8.66
CA PHE A 301 5.99 5.29 -9.58
C PHE A 301 5.44 6.67 -9.96
N ASP A 302 4.14 6.91 -9.83
CA ASP A 302 3.54 8.24 -9.97
C ASP A 302 3.65 9.05 -8.68
N ALA A 303 3.39 8.43 -7.53
CA ALA A 303 3.28 9.11 -6.24
C ALA A 303 4.62 9.68 -5.76
N TYR A 304 5.68 8.87 -5.72
CA TYR A 304 6.98 9.33 -5.21
C TYR A 304 7.57 10.50 -6.01
N PRO A 305 7.62 10.48 -7.34
CA PRO A 305 8.06 11.64 -8.13
C PRO A 305 7.25 12.91 -7.86
N ARG A 306 5.91 12.80 -7.71
CA ARG A 306 5.06 13.96 -7.36
C ARG A 306 5.38 14.49 -5.97
N VAL A 307 5.51 13.61 -4.98
CA VAL A 307 5.84 13.96 -3.60
C VAL A 307 7.20 14.63 -3.53
N MET A 308 8.22 14.07 -4.17
CA MET A 308 9.58 14.62 -4.15
C MET A 308 9.67 15.95 -4.91
N ASN A 309 9.01 16.06 -6.05
CA ASN A 309 8.93 17.31 -6.79
C ASN A 309 8.23 18.41 -5.97
N LYS A 310 7.12 18.06 -5.31
CA LYS A 310 6.40 18.97 -4.39
C LYS A 310 7.25 19.36 -3.19
N LEU A 311 7.99 18.41 -2.60
CA LEU A 311 8.91 18.65 -1.48
C LEU A 311 10.00 19.67 -1.85
N VAL A 312 10.67 19.48 -2.98
CA VAL A 312 11.70 20.42 -3.49
C VAL A 312 11.12 21.82 -3.67
N ARG A 313 9.94 21.92 -4.28
CA ARG A 313 9.25 23.20 -4.48
C ARG A 313 8.93 23.90 -3.17
N VAL A 314 8.34 23.18 -2.22
CA VAL A 314 7.93 23.73 -0.91
C VAL A 314 9.14 24.14 -0.08
N SER A 315 10.25 23.37 -0.18
CA SER A 315 11.48 23.67 0.55
C SER A 315 12.26 24.86 -0.02
N SER A 316 12.43 24.91 -1.35
CA SER A 316 13.22 25.95 -2.01
C SER A 316 12.46 27.26 -2.26
N GLY A 317 11.14 27.20 -2.25
CA GLY A 317 10.29 28.31 -2.70
C GLY A 317 10.44 28.66 -4.19
N SER A 318 11.19 27.86 -4.97
CA SER A 318 11.49 28.10 -6.36
C SER A 318 10.51 27.36 -7.27
N THR A 319 10.03 28.05 -8.29
CA THR A 319 9.22 27.47 -9.37
C THR A 319 10.05 26.90 -10.52
N LYS A 320 11.38 27.05 -10.49
CA LYS A 320 12.29 26.67 -11.58
C LYS A 320 12.18 25.18 -11.99
N TYR A 321 11.83 24.31 -11.06
CA TYR A 321 11.63 22.88 -11.31
C TYR A 321 10.15 22.50 -11.19
N GLU A 322 9.25 23.48 -11.26
CA GLU A 322 7.80 23.24 -11.32
C GLU A 322 7.41 22.52 -12.61
N GLY A 323 6.53 21.57 -12.49
CA GLY A 323 5.91 20.94 -13.63
C GLY A 323 6.55 19.61 -14.05
N ARG A 324 6.40 19.31 -15.33
CA ARG A 324 6.68 18.00 -15.92
C ARG A 324 8.16 17.58 -15.86
N VAL A 325 9.08 18.54 -15.96
CA VAL A 325 10.53 18.25 -15.98
C VAL A 325 11.01 17.71 -14.63
N GLY A 326 10.68 18.37 -13.52
CA GLY A 326 11.03 17.89 -12.19
C GLY A 326 10.42 16.51 -11.87
N TYR A 327 9.17 16.30 -12.27
CA TYR A 327 8.50 15.01 -12.16
C TYR A 327 9.25 13.91 -12.94
N ILE A 328 9.63 14.15 -14.19
CA ILE A 328 10.36 13.17 -15.02
C ILE A 328 11.72 12.85 -14.42
N ILE A 329 12.46 13.85 -13.91
CA ILE A 329 13.76 13.62 -13.26
C ILE A 329 13.61 12.68 -12.08
N TRP A 330 12.63 12.92 -11.19
CA TRP A 330 12.36 12.07 -10.04
C TRP A 330 11.86 10.68 -10.45
N LEU A 331 11.06 10.58 -11.52
CA LEU A 331 10.59 9.31 -12.07
C LEU A 331 11.73 8.44 -12.58
N LEU A 332 12.64 9.02 -13.36
CA LEU A 332 13.83 8.31 -13.86
C LEU A 332 14.77 7.94 -12.72
N PHE A 333 14.96 8.83 -11.74
CA PHE A 333 15.78 8.56 -10.57
C PHE A 333 15.21 7.41 -9.73
N LEU A 334 13.89 7.38 -9.53
CA LEU A 334 13.21 6.27 -8.86
C LEU A 334 13.37 4.96 -9.63
N GLY A 335 13.18 4.99 -10.95
CA GLY A 335 13.33 3.81 -11.81
C GLY A 335 14.74 3.22 -11.75
N VAL A 336 15.77 4.03 -11.92
CA VAL A 336 17.17 3.60 -11.82
C VAL A 336 17.48 3.07 -10.42
N GLY A 337 17.10 3.81 -9.37
CA GLY A 337 17.36 3.41 -7.99
C GLY A 337 16.67 2.09 -7.60
N SER A 338 15.45 1.87 -8.05
CA SER A 338 14.73 0.60 -7.82
C SER A 338 15.40 -0.57 -8.55
N LEU A 339 15.87 -0.38 -9.79
CA LEU A 339 16.60 -1.41 -10.54
C LEU A 339 17.95 -1.73 -9.89
N LEU A 340 18.65 -0.77 -9.33
CA LEU A 340 19.89 -1.01 -8.59
C LEU A 340 19.66 -1.87 -7.34
N ILE A 341 18.57 -1.62 -6.60
CA ILE A 341 18.20 -2.47 -5.46
C ILE A 341 17.85 -3.88 -5.94
N LEU A 342 17.08 -4.00 -7.02
CA LEU A 342 16.71 -5.30 -7.57
C LEU A 342 17.92 -6.08 -8.08
N ALA A 343 18.94 -5.43 -8.64
CA ALA A 343 20.17 -6.08 -9.08
C ALA A 343 20.96 -6.71 -7.90
N THR A 344 20.82 -6.17 -6.69
CA THR A 344 21.53 -6.69 -5.50
C THR A 344 20.71 -7.69 -4.68
N LEU A 345 19.37 -7.60 -4.70
CA LEU A 345 18.44 -8.38 -3.85
C LEU A 345 17.47 -9.25 -4.65
N VAL A 346 17.70 -9.47 -5.94
CA VAL A 346 16.77 -10.11 -6.89
C VAL A 346 16.36 -11.54 -6.53
N ASN A 347 17.20 -12.27 -5.82
CA ASN A 347 17.00 -13.71 -5.62
C ASN A 347 16.08 -14.06 -4.45
N ASN A 348 15.67 -13.07 -3.63
CA ASN A 348 14.79 -13.33 -2.48
C ASN A 348 13.71 -12.25 -2.35
N MET A 349 12.60 -12.46 -3.08
CA MET A 349 11.45 -11.57 -3.04
C MET A 349 10.87 -11.45 -1.63
N LYS A 350 10.76 -12.57 -0.88
CA LYS A 350 10.21 -12.53 0.49
C LYS A 350 11.04 -11.66 1.42
N ALA A 351 12.37 -11.75 1.33
CA ALA A 351 13.26 -10.90 2.12
C ALA A 351 13.10 -9.42 1.75
N LEU A 352 13.02 -9.11 0.46
CA LEU A 352 12.81 -7.73 -0.03
C LEU A 352 11.47 -7.16 0.45
N VAL A 353 10.38 -7.93 0.32
CA VAL A 353 9.04 -7.54 0.82
C VAL A 353 9.08 -7.32 2.33
N THR A 354 9.66 -8.26 3.08
CA THR A 354 9.77 -8.15 4.54
C THR A 354 10.57 -6.92 4.94
N PHE A 355 11.72 -6.66 4.31
CA PHE A 355 12.53 -5.49 4.59
C PHE A 355 11.80 -4.18 4.29
N ALA A 356 11.16 -4.06 3.12
CA ALA A 356 10.39 -2.86 2.75
C ALA A 356 9.25 -2.58 3.74
N THR A 357 8.54 -3.62 4.15
CA THR A 357 7.39 -3.50 5.06
C THR A 357 7.80 -3.18 6.50
N VAL A 358 8.92 -3.76 6.97
CA VAL A 358 9.53 -3.41 8.27
C VAL A 358 10.01 -1.96 8.27
N MET A 359 10.72 -1.52 7.22
CA MET A 359 11.16 -0.12 7.09
C MET A 359 9.97 0.84 7.09
N SER A 360 8.88 0.50 6.40
CA SER A 360 7.63 1.29 6.42
C SER A 360 7.00 1.33 7.81
N PHE A 361 7.10 0.25 8.60
CA PHE A 361 6.62 0.26 9.97
C PHE A 361 7.45 1.18 10.86
N LEU A 362 8.77 1.09 10.78
CA LEU A 362 9.70 1.87 11.61
C LEU A 362 9.67 3.37 11.28
N THR A 363 9.38 3.74 10.05
CA THR A 363 9.18 5.15 9.64
C THR A 363 7.78 5.66 9.97
N GLY A 364 6.83 4.75 10.17
CA GLY A 364 5.42 5.04 10.45
C GLY A 364 5.18 6.00 11.61
N PRO A 365 5.81 5.86 12.80
CA PRO A 365 5.66 6.79 13.92
C PRO A 365 5.97 8.23 13.56
N LEU A 366 7.00 8.46 12.74
CA LEU A 366 7.36 9.81 12.29
C LEU A 366 6.27 10.44 11.42
N PHE A 367 5.83 9.73 10.39
CA PHE A 367 4.79 10.24 9.49
C PHE A 367 3.47 10.42 10.22
N ALA A 368 3.11 9.50 11.11
CA ALA A 368 1.95 9.60 11.98
C ALA A 368 2.02 10.88 12.88
N TYR A 369 3.17 11.13 13.48
CA TYR A 369 3.38 12.31 14.30
C TYR A 369 3.29 13.61 13.50
N LEU A 370 3.92 13.67 12.32
CA LEU A 370 3.85 14.86 11.46
C LEU A 370 2.41 15.12 11.02
N ASN A 371 1.67 14.09 10.59
CA ASN A 371 0.24 14.22 10.24
C ASN A 371 -0.60 14.74 11.40
N TYR A 372 -0.42 14.15 12.58
CA TYR A 372 -1.12 14.59 13.80
C TYR A 372 -0.83 16.06 14.15
N ARG A 373 0.44 16.46 14.06
CA ARG A 373 0.85 17.84 14.37
C ARG A 373 0.25 18.87 13.40
N VAL A 374 0.22 18.55 12.09
CA VAL A 374 -0.35 19.44 11.06
C VAL A 374 -1.82 19.72 11.34
N VAL A 375 -2.61 18.69 11.67
CA VAL A 375 -4.06 18.87 11.89
C VAL A 375 -4.42 19.42 13.27
N THR A 376 -3.48 19.40 14.24
CA THR A 376 -3.73 19.88 15.60
C THR A 376 -3.09 21.23 15.91
N LYS A 377 -1.93 21.54 15.31
CA LYS A 377 -1.12 22.74 15.62
C LYS A 377 -0.68 23.56 14.39
N GLY A 378 -0.82 23.00 13.17
CA GLY A 378 -0.50 23.71 11.94
C GLY A 378 -1.51 24.82 11.60
N ASP A 379 -1.54 25.19 10.34
CA ASP A 379 -2.48 26.20 9.78
C ASP A 379 -3.91 25.65 9.58
N MET A 380 -4.27 24.58 10.30
CA MET A 380 -5.59 23.95 10.26
C MET A 380 -6.65 24.85 10.90
N PRO A 381 -7.75 25.20 10.19
CA PRO A 381 -8.86 25.95 10.75
C PRO A 381 -9.46 25.25 11.97
N GLU A 382 -9.79 26.00 13.04
CA GLU A 382 -10.22 25.42 14.32
C GLU A 382 -11.47 24.56 14.21
N ASN A 383 -12.46 25.00 13.43
CA ASN A 383 -13.70 24.26 13.16
C ASN A 383 -13.52 22.97 12.34
N MET A 384 -12.32 22.77 11.77
CA MET A 384 -11.98 21.59 10.96
C MET A 384 -11.00 20.65 11.69
N ARG A 385 -10.51 21.03 12.87
CA ARG A 385 -9.64 20.17 13.70
C ARG A 385 -10.31 18.84 14.05
N PRO A 386 -9.54 17.77 14.26
CA PRO A 386 -10.08 16.46 14.62
C PRO A 386 -10.90 16.54 15.93
N ALA A 387 -12.00 15.80 15.98
CA ALA A 387 -12.82 15.65 17.17
C ALA A 387 -12.02 15.01 18.34
N PRO A 388 -12.41 15.19 19.60
CA PRO A 388 -11.70 14.67 20.77
C PRO A 388 -11.42 13.16 20.69
N TRP A 389 -12.40 12.36 20.27
CA TRP A 389 -12.24 10.90 20.13
C TRP A 389 -11.16 10.53 19.10
N LEU A 390 -11.09 11.27 17.97
CA LEU A 390 -10.10 11.02 16.93
C LEU A 390 -8.70 11.42 17.36
N ARG A 391 -8.59 12.49 18.18
CA ARG A 391 -7.31 12.88 18.82
C ARG A 391 -6.85 11.81 19.82
N ALA A 392 -7.76 11.31 20.65
CA ALA A 392 -7.45 10.23 21.60
C ALA A 392 -6.98 8.98 20.87
N LEU A 393 -7.70 8.57 19.80
CA LEU A 393 -7.30 7.42 18.96
C LEU A 393 -5.94 7.67 18.29
N SER A 394 -5.62 8.90 17.88
CA SER A 394 -4.32 9.26 17.32
C SER A 394 -3.19 9.10 18.32
N VAL A 395 -3.41 9.54 19.58
CA VAL A 395 -2.41 9.37 20.64
C VAL A 395 -2.19 7.88 20.93
N LEU A 396 -3.26 7.10 21.05
CA LEU A 396 -3.15 5.64 21.22
C LEU A 396 -2.44 4.98 20.01
N GLY A 397 -2.74 5.43 18.80
CA GLY A 397 -2.07 4.96 17.58
C GLY A 397 -0.58 5.31 17.54
N LEU A 398 -0.19 6.50 17.99
CA LEU A 398 1.22 6.86 18.13
C LEU A 398 1.93 5.99 19.18
N VAL A 399 1.30 5.79 20.35
CA VAL A 399 1.84 4.90 21.39
C VAL A 399 1.99 3.49 20.82
N PHE A 400 0.99 2.96 20.14
CA PHE A 400 1.04 1.65 19.49
C PHE A 400 2.23 1.55 18.51
N LEU A 401 2.36 2.48 17.56
CA LEU A 401 3.43 2.45 16.56
C LEU A 401 4.82 2.59 17.21
N VAL A 402 4.98 3.51 18.17
CA VAL A 402 6.26 3.71 18.86
C VAL A 402 6.63 2.50 19.72
N SER A 403 5.69 1.98 20.51
CA SER A 403 5.95 0.82 21.38
C SER A 403 6.35 -0.42 20.59
N PHE A 404 5.64 -0.73 19.49
CA PHE A 404 6.00 -1.85 18.63
C PHE A 404 7.32 -1.62 17.88
N SER A 405 7.64 -0.38 17.51
CA SER A 405 8.94 -0.05 16.89
C SER A 405 10.09 -0.26 17.89
N ILE A 406 9.95 0.22 19.13
CA ILE A 406 10.95 0.01 20.18
C ILE A 406 11.07 -1.49 20.52
N PHE A 407 9.94 -2.18 20.66
CA PHE A 407 9.92 -3.62 20.90
C PHE A 407 10.69 -4.37 19.81
N TYR A 408 10.45 -4.07 18.54
CA TYR A 408 11.11 -4.75 17.43
C TYR A 408 12.61 -4.45 17.38
N ILE A 409 13.01 -3.19 17.57
CA ILE A 409 14.43 -2.82 17.64
C ILE A 409 15.11 -3.56 18.80
N GLY A 410 14.50 -3.56 19.97
CA GLY A 410 14.99 -4.31 21.12
C GLY A 410 15.09 -5.82 20.83
N TRP A 411 14.06 -6.39 20.18
CA TRP A 411 14.05 -7.79 19.80
C TRP A 411 15.19 -8.19 18.87
N VAL A 412 15.45 -7.37 17.85
CA VAL A 412 16.51 -7.64 16.85
C VAL A 412 17.91 -7.50 17.43
N PHE A 413 18.13 -6.58 18.38
CA PHE A 413 19.47 -6.29 18.90
C PHE A 413 19.85 -7.06 20.17
N PHE A 414 18.86 -7.57 20.93
CA PHE A 414 19.10 -8.18 22.24
C PHE A 414 18.63 -9.64 22.37
N LEU A 415 17.88 -10.16 21.40
CA LEU A 415 17.41 -11.54 21.36
C LEU A 415 17.75 -12.24 20.04
#